data_0f73a68f4d7d3a8d52d3abefbb61fa0d
#
_entry.id   0f73a68f4d7d3a8d52d3abefbb61fa0d
#
_cell.length_a   1.000
_cell.length_b   1.000
_cell.length_c   1.000
_cell.angle_alpha   90.00
_cell.angle_beta   90.00
_cell.angle_gamma   90.00
#
_symmetry.space_group_name_H-M   'P 1'
#
loop_
_entity.id
_entity.type
_entity.pdbx_description
1 polymer ?
#
loop_
_entity_poly.entity_id
_entity_poly.type
_entity_poly.pdbx_seq_one_letter_code
_entity_poly.pdbx_strand_id
1 'polypeptide(L)'
;MKLYIKEKVFSWGDKFTVWDAQGNERYFVEGEVFSFGKKLHIYNRHGEEVAFIKQELFTWMPKFTVFVGGRQVAQVCREFTFFMPKYRVDGLGWDVNGHFLEHDYEVSQNGRSIVTITKEWMSWGDSYELDISADADEIVALAVVLTIDCVVEQQDND
;
A
#
# COMPACT_ATOMS: atom_id res chain seq x y z
N MET A 1 15.60 -3.71 -2.70
CA MET A 1 14.58 -4.78 -3.00
C MET A 1 13.48 -4.19 -3.86
N LYS A 2 13.23 -4.80 -4.98
CA LYS A 2 12.17 -4.39 -5.89
C LYS A 2 11.03 -5.38 -5.87
N LEU A 3 9.82 -4.86 -5.70
CA LEU A 3 8.57 -5.63 -5.77
C LEU A 3 7.71 -5.07 -6.89
N TYR A 4 6.87 -5.90 -7.48
CA TYR A 4 6.02 -5.54 -8.61
C TYR A 4 4.58 -5.96 -8.36
N ILE A 5 3.66 -5.04 -8.65
CA ILE A 5 2.21 -5.24 -8.51
C ILE A 5 1.56 -4.86 -9.84
N LYS A 6 0.66 -5.71 -10.35
CA LYS A 6 -0.11 -5.38 -11.55
C LYS A 6 -1.14 -4.29 -11.24
N GLU A 7 -1.25 -3.31 -12.11
CA GLU A 7 -2.31 -2.32 -12.05
C GLU A 7 -3.68 -3.01 -12.24
N LYS A 8 -4.73 -2.46 -11.69
CA LYS A 8 -6.12 -2.97 -11.74
C LYS A 8 -6.44 -4.17 -10.84
N VAL A 9 -5.72 -4.33 -9.75
CA VAL A 9 -6.01 -5.42 -8.81
C VAL A 9 -6.76 -4.98 -7.56
N PHE A 10 -7.12 -3.70 -7.45
CA PHE A 10 -7.79 -3.15 -6.26
C PHE A 10 -9.30 -3.08 -6.42
N SER A 11 -9.97 -4.21 -6.45
CA SER A 11 -11.39 -4.26 -6.18
C SER A 11 -11.69 -5.03 -4.89
N TRP A 12 -12.88 -4.82 -4.35
CA TRP A 12 -13.30 -5.52 -3.13
C TRP A 12 -13.27 -7.04 -3.33
N GLY A 13 -12.61 -7.74 -2.41
CA GLY A 13 -12.52 -9.19 -2.46
C GLY A 13 -11.50 -9.74 -3.44
N ASP A 14 -10.72 -8.88 -4.05
CA ASP A 14 -9.72 -9.34 -5.00
C ASP A 14 -8.54 -10.03 -4.32
N LYS A 15 -7.99 -10.97 -5.06
CA LYS A 15 -6.74 -11.64 -4.72
C LYS A 15 -5.70 -11.24 -5.74
N PHE A 16 -4.52 -10.84 -5.28
CA PHE A 16 -3.42 -10.56 -6.20
C PHE A 16 -2.08 -10.97 -5.60
N THR A 17 -1.10 -11.10 -6.47
CA THR A 17 0.24 -11.52 -6.11
C THR A 17 1.20 -10.36 -6.23
N VAL A 18 2.15 -10.28 -5.31
CA VAL A 18 3.29 -9.37 -5.36
C VAL A 18 4.51 -10.17 -5.74
N TRP A 19 5.20 -9.72 -6.79
CA TRP A 19 6.31 -10.43 -7.40
C TRP A 19 7.64 -9.78 -7.06
N ASP A 20 8.73 -10.55 -7.03
CA ASP A 20 10.08 -10.00 -6.94
C ASP A 20 10.68 -9.70 -8.32
N ALA A 21 11.89 -9.15 -8.34
CA ALA A 21 12.58 -8.77 -9.58
C ALA A 21 12.94 -9.99 -10.45
N GLN A 22 12.98 -11.18 -9.88
CA GLN A 22 13.27 -12.44 -10.60
C GLN A 22 12.00 -13.11 -11.13
N GLY A 23 10.82 -12.50 -10.90
CA GLY A 23 9.54 -13.05 -11.32
C GLY A 23 8.98 -14.12 -10.39
N ASN A 24 9.49 -14.23 -9.18
CA ASN A 24 8.96 -15.15 -8.17
C ASN A 24 7.82 -14.51 -7.39
N GLU A 25 6.81 -15.31 -7.05
CA GLU A 25 5.73 -14.90 -6.17
C GLU A 25 6.28 -14.72 -4.75
N ARG A 26 6.11 -13.54 -4.19
CA ARG A 26 6.67 -13.21 -2.89
C ARG A 26 5.61 -13.01 -1.82
N TYR A 27 4.52 -12.33 -2.15
CA TYR A 27 3.39 -12.13 -1.24
C TYR A 27 2.08 -12.35 -1.97
N PHE A 28 1.07 -12.73 -1.20
CA PHE A 28 -0.29 -12.91 -1.67
C PHE A 28 -1.21 -12.00 -0.86
N VAL A 29 -2.02 -11.21 -1.55
CA VAL A 29 -2.93 -10.26 -0.90
C VAL A 29 -4.35 -10.69 -1.17
N GLU A 30 -5.15 -10.76 -0.11
CA GLU A 30 -6.57 -11.13 -0.18
C GLU A 30 -7.43 -10.09 0.52
N GLY A 31 -8.47 -9.60 -0.19
CA GLY A 31 -9.50 -8.75 0.37
C GLY A 31 -10.67 -9.56 0.93
N GLU A 32 -11.28 -9.07 2.00
CA GLU A 32 -12.51 -9.68 2.52
C GLU A 32 -13.73 -9.19 1.72
N VAL A 33 -14.52 -10.13 1.21
CA VAL A 33 -15.70 -9.84 0.36
C VAL A 33 -16.87 -9.30 1.17
N PHE A 34 -17.10 -9.86 2.38
CA PHE A 34 -18.26 -9.55 3.22
C PHE A 34 -17.82 -8.90 4.53
N SER A 35 -17.19 -7.73 4.47
CA SER A 35 -16.80 -7.02 5.68
C SER A 35 -17.35 -5.60 5.69
N PHE A 36 -17.55 -5.07 6.89
CA PHE A 36 -17.80 -3.64 7.07
C PHE A 36 -16.47 -2.90 6.90
N GLY A 37 -16.39 -2.10 5.83
CA GLY A 37 -15.16 -1.46 5.44
C GLY A 37 -14.21 -2.42 4.74
N LYS A 38 -13.22 -1.86 4.06
CA LYS A 38 -12.23 -2.62 3.31
C LYS A 38 -11.21 -3.24 4.26
N LYS A 39 -10.91 -4.52 4.04
CA LYS A 39 -9.87 -5.24 4.79
C LYS A 39 -9.02 -6.04 3.82
N LEU A 40 -7.71 -5.96 3.99
CA LEU A 40 -6.74 -6.72 3.19
C LEU A 40 -5.84 -7.53 4.11
N HIS A 41 -5.60 -8.78 3.72
CA HIS A 41 -4.66 -9.68 4.38
C HIS A 41 -3.47 -9.91 3.46
N ILE A 42 -2.26 -9.83 4.00
CA ILE A 42 -1.02 -10.05 3.26
C ILE A 42 -0.34 -11.30 3.81
N TYR A 43 -0.12 -12.27 2.94
CA TYR A 43 0.52 -13.56 3.27
C TYR A 43 1.87 -13.68 2.59
N ASN A 44 2.84 -14.31 3.24
CA ASN A 44 4.10 -14.68 2.62
C ASN A 44 3.94 -15.96 1.78
N ARG A 45 5.03 -16.41 1.15
CA ARG A 45 5.02 -17.62 0.32
C ARG A 45 4.74 -18.91 1.09
N HIS A 46 4.84 -18.89 2.42
CA HIS A 46 4.54 -20.03 3.29
C HIS A 46 3.09 -20.01 3.79
N GLY A 47 2.28 -19.05 3.34
CA GLY A 47 0.88 -18.92 3.75
C GLY A 47 0.69 -18.28 5.12
N GLU A 48 1.73 -17.71 5.70
CA GLU A 48 1.65 -17.02 6.98
C GLU A 48 1.18 -15.58 6.77
N GLU A 49 0.19 -15.13 7.54
CA GLU A 49 -0.26 -13.74 7.49
C GLU A 49 0.80 -12.84 8.12
N VAL A 50 1.38 -11.97 7.31
CA VAL A 50 2.46 -11.07 7.75
C VAL A 50 1.99 -9.64 7.99
N ALA A 51 0.87 -9.25 7.38
CA ALA A 51 0.29 -7.92 7.58
C ALA A 51 -1.22 -7.94 7.37
N PHE A 52 -1.88 -6.97 7.98
CA PHE A 52 -3.33 -6.78 7.88
C PHE A 52 -3.62 -5.29 7.79
N ILE A 53 -4.53 -4.92 6.88
CA ILE A 53 -4.93 -3.54 6.63
C ILE A 53 -6.43 -3.45 6.84
N LYS A 54 -6.87 -2.50 7.64
CA LYS A 54 -8.27 -2.34 8.00
C LYS A 54 -8.71 -0.89 7.84
N GLN A 55 -9.79 -0.67 7.10
CA GLN A 55 -10.43 0.64 7.00
C GLN A 55 -11.08 1.00 8.33
N GLU A 56 -10.82 2.22 8.80
CA GLU A 56 -11.53 2.77 9.95
C GLU A 56 -12.87 3.34 9.49
N LEU A 57 -13.93 3.01 10.23
CA LEU A 57 -15.29 3.46 9.91
C LEU A 57 -15.64 4.75 10.66
N PHE A 58 -16.60 5.50 10.11
CA PHE A 58 -17.12 6.73 10.72
C PHE A 58 -16.06 7.83 10.91
N THR A 59 -15.08 7.85 10.01
CA THR A 59 -14.08 8.94 9.96
C THR A 59 -14.49 9.98 8.93
N TRP A 60 -14.15 11.23 9.20
CA TRP A 60 -14.46 12.32 8.25
C TRP A 60 -13.68 12.19 6.96
N MET A 61 -12.41 11.85 7.06
CA MET A 61 -11.54 11.58 5.90
C MET A 61 -11.16 10.09 5.88
N PRO A 62 -10.93 9.50 4.69
CA PRO A 62 -10.50 8.11 4.60
C PRO A 62 -9.29 7.81 5.48
N LYS A 63 -9.40 6.75 6.25
CA LYS A 63 -8.36 6.34 7.20
C LYS A 63 -8.29 4.83 7.29
N PHE A 64 -7.07 4.31 7.26
CA PHE A 64 -6.80 2.88 7.36
C PHE A 64 -5.74 2.62 8.44
N THR A 65 -5.86 1.51 9.13
CA THR A 65 -4.89 1.05 10.13
C THR A 65 -4.09 -0.13 9.58
N VAL A 66 -2.78 -0.10 9.79
CA VAL A 66 -1.84 -1.12 9.31
C VAL A 66 -1.31 -1.90 10.49
N PHE A 67 -1.45 -3.22 10.42
CA PHE A 67 -0.90 -4.17 11.40
C PHE A 67 0.18 -5.02 10.73
N VAL A 68 1.32 -5.19 11.38
CA VAL A 68 2.38 -6.10 10.94
C VAL A 68 2.75 -7.00 12.10
N GLY A 69 2.72 -8.31 11.86
CA GLY A 69 2.95 -9.28 12.92
C GLY A 69 1.99 -9.17 14.10
N GLY A 70 0.74 -8.77 13.83
CA GLY A 70 -0.29 -8.59 14.84
C GLY A 70 -0.20 -7.29 15.64
N ARG A 71 0.75 -6.40 15.32
CA ARG A 71 0.92 -5.12 16.01
C ARG A 71 0.54 -3.96 15.10
N GLN A 72 -0.17 -2.99 15.63
CA GLN A 72 -0.43 -1.75 14.90
C GLN A 72 0.89 -0.99 14.72
N VAL A 73 1.27 -0.75 13.46
CA VAL A 73 2.51 -0.04 13.12
C VAL A 73 2.27 1.35 12.57
N ALA A 74 1.13 1.57 11.92
CA ALA A 74 0.84 2.85 11.29
C ALA A 74 -0.66 3.05 11.08
N GLN A 75 -1.04 4.31 10.87
CA GLN A 75 -2.33 4.67 10.28
C GLN A 75 -2.05 5.57 9.08
N VAL A 76 -2.76 5.32 8.00
CA VAL A 76 -2.66 6.13 6.78
C VAL A 76 -3.99 6.83 6.58
N CYS A 77 -3.97 8.15 6.43
CA CYS A 77 -5.17 8.94 6.21
C CYS A 77 -4.93 10.01 5.15
N ARG A 78 -6.03 10.41 4.52
CA ARG A 78 -6.02 11.59 3.67
C ARG A 78 -6.19 12.83 4.54
N GLU A 79 -5.35 13.84 4.29
CA GLU A 79 -5.52 15.15 4.91
C GLU A 79 -6.53 15.97 4.11
N PHE A 80 -7.27 16.82 4.83
CA PHE A 80 -8.15 17.79 4.15
C PHE A 80 -7.31 18.86 3.48
N THR A 81 -7.45 18.99 2.16
CA THR A 81 -6.77 20.01 1.35
C THR A 81 -7.73 20.54 0.28
N PHE A 82 -7.53 21.79 -0.16
CA PHE A 82 -8.38 22.40 -1.18
C PHE A 82 -7.98 22.07 -2.62
N PHE A 83 -6.71 21.76 -2.86
CA PHE A 83 -6.20 21.63 -4.23
C PHE A 83 -5.60 20.27 -4.53
N MET A 84 -4.48 19.90 -3.89
CA MET A 84 -3.79 18.65 -4.17
C MET A 84 -4.01 17.64 -3.06
N PRO A 85 -4.26 16.37 -3.41
CA PRO A 85 -4.36 15.31 -2.41
C PRO A 85 -3.09 15.23 -1.58
N LYS A 86 -3.26 15.12 -0.26
CA LYS A 86 -2.16 14.92 0.66
C LYS A 86 -2.49 13.78 1.61
N TYR A 87 -1.52 12.90 1.82
CA TYR A 87 -1.67 11.73 2.66
C TYR A 87 -0.68 11.79 3.82
N ARG A 88 -1.10 11.27 4.96
CA ARG A 88 -0.30 11.24 6.16
C ARG A 88 -0.16 9.82 6.66
N VAL A 89 1.07 9.43 6.99
CA VAL A 89 1.38 8.14 7.62
C VAL A 89 1.76 8.40 9.07
N ASP A 90 0.85 8.08 9.98
CA ASP A 90 1.07 8.25 11.41
C ASP A 90 1.69 6.99 12.01
N GLY A 91 2.61 7.16 12.96
CA GLY A 91 3.23 6.08 13.71
C GLY A 91 4.66 5.73 13.28
N LEU A 92 5.06 6.10 12.08
CA LEU A 92 6.39 5.78 11.54
C LEU A 92 7.26 7.02 11.28
N GLY A 93 6.69 8.21 11.33
CA GLY A 93 7.40 9.44 10.95
C GLY A 93 7.74 9.48 9.47
N TRP A 94 6.90 8.86 8.63
CA TRP A 94 7.10 8.82 7.19
C TRP A 94 6.30 9.92 6.50
N ASP A 95 6.90 10.50 5.47
CA ASP A 95 6.28 11.51 4.61
C ASP A 95 6.01 10.92 3.23
N VAL A 96 4.90 11.31 2.61
CA VAL A 96 4.50 10.81 1.29
C VAL A 96 4.37 11.97 0.34
N ASN A 97 5.09 11.93 -0.79
CA ASN A 97 5.10 12.99 -1.80
C ASN A 97 5.05 12.42 -3.21
N GLY A 98 4.29 13.04 -4.08
CA GLY A 98 4.26 12.70 -5.50
C GLY A 98 2.86 12.67 -6.12
N HIS A 99 2.75 11.94 -7.24
CA HIS A 99 1.54 11.79 -8.03
C HIS A 99 0.90 10.43 -7.76
N PHE A 100 -0.02 10.39 -6.79
CA PHE A 100 -0.55 9.14 -6.23
C PHE A 100 -1.40 8.35 -7.22
N LEU A 101 -2.23 9.03 -8.01
CA LEU A 101 -3.09 8.39 -9.00
C LEU A 101 -2.31 7.76 -10.15
N GLU A 102 -1.11 8.20 -10.38
CA GLU A 102 -0.25 7.73 -11.47
C GLU A 102 0.79 6.71 -10.98
N HIS A 103 0.74 6.30 -9.72
CA HIS A 103 1.75 5.44 -9.09
C HIS A 103 3.17 5.97 -9.30
N ASP A 104 3.35 7.28 -9.07
CA ASP A 104 4.63 7.97 -9.18
C ASP A 104 4.82 8.83 -7.93
N TYR A 105 5.24 8.19 -6.85
CA TYR A 105 5.41 8.85 -5.56
C TYR A 105 6.52 8.21 -4.73
N GLU A 106 6.91 8.89 -3.67
CA GLU A 106 7.96 8.45 -2.75
C GLU A 106 7.47 8.53 -1.31
N VAL A 107 7.86 7.54 -0.53
CA VAL A 107 7.73 7.54 0.93
C VAL A 107 9.14 7.74 1.49
N SER A 108 9.29 8.73 2.36
CA SER A 108 10.60 9.09 2.93
C SER A 108 10.51 9.30 4.45
N GLN A 109 11.64 9.25 5.11
CA GLN A 109 11.78 9.58 6.52
C GLN A 109 13.01 10.50 6.68
N ASN A 110 12.78 11.70 7.22
CA ASN A 110 13.84 12.69 7.43
C ASN A 110 14.69 12.93 6.16
N GLY A 111 14.02 12.99 5.01
CA GLY A 111 14.70 13.20 3.71
C GLY A 111 15.33 11.96 3.11
N ARG A 112 15.30 10.80 3.77
CA ARG A 112 15.82 9.54 3.24
C ARG A 112 14.69 8.73 2.63
N SER A 113 14.88 8.25 1.41
CA SER A 113 13.89 7.40 0.73
C SER A 113 13.72 6.06 1.44
N ILE A 114 12.47 5.71 1.73
CA ILE A 114 12.08 4.40 2.26
C ILE A 114 11.65 3.51 1.11
N VAL A 115 10.73 3.99 0.28
CA VAL A 115 10.27 3.28 -0.90
C VAL A 115 9.86 4.28 -1.97
N THR A 116 10.26 4.00 -3.21
CA THR A 116 9.85 4.76 -4.39
C THR A 116 8.91 3.90 -5.22
N ILE A 117 7.78 4.47 -5.62
CA ILE A 117 6.77 3.80 -6.42
C ILE A 117 6.76 4.41 -7.80
N THR A 118 6.93 3.60 -8.84
CA THR A 118 6.93 4.04 -10.23
C THR A 118 6.10 3.09 -11.09
N LYS A 119 5.40 3.65 -12.07
CA LYS A 119 4.65 2.86 -13.03
C LYS A 119 5.62 2.24 -14.04
N GLU A 120 5.46 0.95 -14.28
CA GLU A 120 6.28 0.20 -15.22
C GLU A 120 5.43 -0.32 -16.38
N TRP A 121 5.96 -0.20 -17.59
CA TRP A 121 5.35 -0.78 -18.79
C TRP A 121 6.01 -2.12 -19.06
N MET A 122 5.29 -3.20 -18.77
CA MET A 122 5.80 -4.56 -18.97
C MET A 122 5.03 -5.26 -20.08
N SER A 123 5.67 -6.24 -20.70
CA SER A 123 5.09 -6.98 -21.84
C SER A 123 3.81 -7.74 -21.49
N TRP A 124 3.56 -8.00 -20.21
CA TRP A 124 2.39 -8.72 -19.71
C TRP A 124 1.37 -7.83 -19.02
N GLY A 125 1.43 -6.51 -19.27
CA GLY A 125 0.47 -5.53 -18.80
C GLY A 125 1.08 -4.44 -17.93
N ASP A 126 0.25 -3.46 -17.59
CA ASP A 126 0.65 -2.36 -16.73
C ASP A 126 0.91 -2.88 -15.31
N SER A 127 2.04 -2.49 -14.76
CA SER A 127 2.40 -2.78 -13.38
C SER A 127 3.06 -1.55 -12.77
N TYR A 128 3.19 -1.56 -11.45
CA TYR A 128 4.02 -0.57 -10.78
C TYR A 128 5.06 -1.25 -9.90
N GLU A 129 6.19 -0.59 -9.77
CA GLU A 129 7.36 -1.07 -9.05
C GLU A 129 7.47 -0.36 -7.72
N LEU A 130 7.76 -1.13 -6.67
CA LEU A 130 8.18 -0.62 -5.38
C LEU A 130 9.68 -0.86 -5.25
N ASP A 131 10.47 0.20 -5.20
CA ASP A 131 11.90 0.10 -4.91
C ASP A 131 12.11 0.44 -3.43
N ILE A 132 12.30 -0.60 -2.62
CA ILE A 132 12.37 -0.51 -1.16
C ILE A 132 13.84 -0.42 -0.73
N SER A 133 14.15 0.56 0.10
CA SER A 133 15.49 0.74 0.66
C SER A 133 15.96 -0.50 1.43
N ALA A 134 17.26 -0.79 1.32
CA ALA A 134 17.83 -1.99 1.95
C ALA A 134 17.75 -1.98 3.49
N ASP A 135 17.69 -0.81 4.09
CA ASP A 135 17.57 -0.65 5.55
C ASP A 135 16.13 -0.49 6.04
N ALA A 136 15.15 -0.55 5.14
CA ALA A 136 13.74 -0.49 5.49
C ALA A 136 13.16 -1.89 5.68
N ASP A 137 12.12 -1.99 6.54
CA ASP A 137 11.36 -3.22 6.69
C ASP A 137 10.48 -3.42 5.45
N GLU A 138 10.73 -4.47 4.70
CA GLU A 138 10.05 -4.78 3.44
C GLU A 138 8.54 -4.94 3.62
N ILE A 139 8.12 -5.64 4.68
CA ILE A 139 6.70 -5.92 4.92
C ILE A 139 5.97 -4.64 5.33
N VAL A 140 6.58 -3.82 6.20
CA VAL A 140 6.01 -2.54 6.60
C VAL A 140 5.88 -1.62 5.38
N ALA A 141 6.92 -1.53 4.55
CA ALA A 141 6.91 -0.70 3.35
C ALA A 141 5.82 -1.16 2.37
N LEU A 142 5.73 -2.46 2.10
CA LEU A 142 4.68 -3.02 1.23
C LEU A 142 3.29 -2.71 1.78
N ALA A 143 3.06 -2.97 3.07
CA ALA A 143 1.76 -2.76 3.70
C ALA A 143 1.35 -1.29 3.66
N VAL A 144 2.27 -0.35 3.92
CA VAL A 144 1.97 1.08 3.85
C VAL A 144 1.64 1.52 2.43
N VAL A 145 2.38 1.06 1.41
CA VAL A 145 2.10 1.38 0.01
C VAL A 145 0.72 0.87 -0.41
N LEU A 146 0.39 -0.38 -0.08
CA LEU A 146 -0.94 -0.94 -0.37
C LEU A 146 -2.04 -0.15 0.34
N THR A 147 -1.76 0.34 1.54
CA THR A 147 -2.72 1.16 2.29
C THR A 147 -2.92 2.53 1.65
N ILE A 148 -1.86 3.16 1.17
CA ILE A 148 -1.97 4.42 0.41
C ILE A 148 -2.87 4.22 -0.81
N ASP A 149 -2.67 3.13 -1.56
CA ASP A 149 -3.51 2.80 -2.70
C ASP A 149 -4.98 2.62 -2.30
N CYS A 150 -5.24 2.00 -1.15
CA CYS A 150 -6.61 1.87 -0.61
C CYS A 150 -7.24 3.23 -0.30
N VAL A 151 -6.49 4.14 0.30
CA VAL A 151 -6.98 5.50 0.62
C VAL A 151 -7.28 6.27 -0.67
N VAL A 152 -6.40 6.19 -1.66
CA VAL A 152 -6.58 6.83 -2.97
C VAL A 152 -7.82 6.28 -3.66
N GLU A 153 -7.99 4.97 -3.70
CA GLU A 153 -9.14 4.32 -4.33
C GLU A 153 -10.47 4.67 -3.64
N GLN A 154 -10.49 4.71 -2.32
CA GLN A 154 -11.67 5.07 -1.55
C GLN A 154 -12.13 6.49 -1.89
N GLN A 155 -11.21 7.38 -2.16
CA GLN A 155 -11.48 8.75 -2.54
C GLN A 155 -12.13 8.85 -3.91
N ASP A 156 -11.68 8.06 -4.88
CA ASP A 156 -12.19 8.08 -6.25
C ASP A 156 -13.62 7.52 -6.34
N ASN A 157 -14.03 6.72 -5.38
CA ASN A 157 -15.38 6.12 -5.32
C ASN A 157 -16.39 6.97 -4.54
N ASP A 158 -15.95 8.03 -3.91
CA ASP A 158 -16.80 9.01 -3.22
C ASP A 158 -17.03 10.22 -4.14
#